data_e8ee8e3839e4d7b0cff20196bead16af
#
_entry.id   e8ee8e3839e4d7b0cff20196bead16af
#
_cell.length_a   1.000
_cell.length_b   1.000
_cell.length_c   1.000
_cell.angle_alpha   90.00
_cell.angle_beta   90.00
_cell.angle_gamma   90.00
#
_symmetry.space_group_name_H-M   'P 1'
#
loop_
_entity.id
_entity.type
_entity.pdbx_description
1 polymer ?
#
loop_
_entity_poly.entity_id
_entity_poly.type
_entity_poly.pdbx_seq_one_letter_code
_entity_poly.pdbx_strand_id
1 'polypeptide(L)'
;ILNIGEGMTEHPDLFHLRPTGKARIITVEKTRSLMTDLYRSGHQGNQKVAIIHEADRMRKEAANAFLKTLEEPPPGTFLFLLTTRPYSILPTIRSRTLLVRLEEPSSQTENLEMQNWLENYTDWIELLLNREKLKQDRVSPVFMAYGLVESLTTLIKSTADEITKE
;
A
#
# COMPACT_ATOMS: atom_id res chain seq x y z
N ILE A 1 -1.28 -21.70 9.34
CA ILE A 1 -1.89 -20.47 8.80
C ILE A 1 -3.32 -20.44 9.30
N LEU A 2 -3.76 -19.32 9.87
CA LEU A 2 -5.13 -19.16 10.35
C LEU A 2 -6.11 -19.44 9.20
N ASN A 3 -7.06 -20.33 9.42
CA ASN A 3 -8.12 -20.58 8.44
C ASN A 3 -9.16 -19.46 8.54
N ILE A 4 -8.86 -18.35 7.89
CA ILE A 4 -9.74 -17.18 7.83
C ILE A 4 -10.56 -17.34 6.57
N GLY A 5 -11.88 -17.47 6.71
CA GLY A 5 -12.81 -17.49 5.57
C GLY A 5 -12.68 -16.22 4.73
N GLU A 6 -12.93 -16.29 3.43
CA GLU A 6 -12.93 -15.12 2.54
C GLU A 6 -13.87 -14.04 3.10
N GLY A 7 -13.33 -12.84 3.31
CA GLY A 7 -14.07 -11.68 3.84
C GLY A 7 -14.00 -11.46 5.35
N MET A 8 -13.39 -12.33 6.15
CA MET A 8 -13.21 -12.12 7.59
C MET A 8 -11.96 -11.27 7.86
N THR A 9 -12.16 -10.01 8.23
CA THR A 9 -11.09 -9.10 8.67
C THR A 9 -10.79 -9.18 10.18
N GLU A 10 -11.62 -9.88 10.97
CA GLU A 10 -11.52 -10.00 12.42
C GLU A 10 -11.40 -11.45 12.86
N HIS A 11 -10.27 -11.79 13.45
CA HIS A 11 -10.04 -13.07 14.12
C HIS A 11 -9.33 -12.78 15.45
N PRO A 12 -9.67 -13.46 16.56
CA PRO A 12 -9.09 -13.19 17.88
C PRO A 12 -7.57 -13.39 17.97
N ASP A 13 -6.99 -14.20 17.07
CA ASP A 13 -5.54 -14.42 16.96
C ASP A 13 -4.89 -13.65 15.79
N LEU A 14 -5.62 -12.70 15.18
CA LEU A 14 -5.13 -11.76 14.18
C LEU A 14 -4.99 -10.37 14.76
N PHE A 15 -3.78 -9.85 14.80
CA PHE A 15 -3.45 -8.56 15.41
C PHE A 15 -3.03 -7.56 14.34
N HIS A 16 -3.55 -6.34 14.43
CA HIS A 16 -3.21 -5.25 13.55
C HIS A 16 -2.52 -4.12 14.29
N LEU A 17 -1.35 -3.71 13.84
CA LEU A 17 -0.68 -2.50 14.29
C LEU A 17 -0.68 -1.47 13.15
N ARG A 18 -1.38 -0.36 13.36
CA ARG A 18 -1.50 0.71 12.39
C ARG A 18 -0.95 2.02 12.94
N PRO A 19 -0.36 2.89 12.08
CA PRO A 19 0.00 4.24 12.49
C PRO A 19 -1.22 5.02 12.97
N THR A 20 -1.02 5.92 13.92
CA THR A 20 -2.10 6.72 14.51
C THR A 20 -1.73 8.18 14.65
N GLY A 21 -2.76 8.99 14.93
CA GLY A 21 -2.65 10.43 15.06
C GLY A 21 -2.46 11.15 13.73
N LYS A 22 -2.46 12.48 13.75
CA LYS A 22 -2.26 13.33 12.56
C LYS A 22 -0.91 13.07 11.88
N ALA A 23 0.12 12.71 12.63
CA ALA A 23 1.46 12.43 12.12
C ALA A 23 1.63 11.01 11.55
N ARG A 24 0.61 10.13 11.66
CA ARG A 24 0.63 8.74 11.19
C ARG A 24 1.90 8.02 11.64
N ILE A 25 2.07 7.82 12.94
CA ILE A 25 3.28 7.24 13.54
C ILE A 25 2.90 5.98 14.33
N ILE A 26 3.77 4.99 14.30
CA ILE A 26 3.72 3.83 15.20
C ILE A 26 4.61 4.13 16.41
N THR A 27 3.97 4.24 17.59
CA THR A 27 4.64 4.57 18.84
C THR A 27 5.13 3.34 19.59
N VAL A 28 6.02 3.53 20.55
CA VAL A 28 6.57 2.45 21.39
C VAL A 28 5.49 1.81 22.25
N GLU A 29 4.53 2.59 22.76
CA GLU A 29 3.43 2.11 23.61
C GLU A 29 2.56 1.10 22.84
N LYS A 30 2.16 1.45 21.60
CA LYS A 30 1.36 0.56 20.75
C LYS A 30 2.13 -0.71 20.36
N THR A 31 3.42 -0.56 20.09
CA THR A 31 4.28 -1.70 19.80
C THR A 31 4.39 -2.64 21.01
N ARG A 32 4.53 -2.08 22.23
CA ARG A 32 4.54 -2.88 23.46
C ARG A 32 3.21 -3.55 23.75
N SER A 33 2.08 -2.88 23.48
CA SER A 33 0.75 -3.48 23.60
C SER A 33 0.63 -4.70 22.70
N LEU A 34 0.96 -4.55 21.41
CA LEU A 34 0.97 -5.68 20.46
C LEU A 34 1.84 -6.84 20.97
N MET A 35 3.07 -6.56 21.43
CA MET A 35 3.94 -7.61 21.97
C MET A 35 3.30 -8.33 23.16
N THR A 36 2.67 -7.58 24.09
CA THR A 36 1.98 -8.18 25.24
C THR A 36 0.87 -9.13 24.76
N ASP A 37 0.10 -8.75 23.76
CA ASP A 37 -0.98 -9.58 23.21
C ASP A 37 -0.43 -10.83 22.49
N LEU A 38 0.71 -10.71 21.81
CA LEU A 38 1.38 -11.83 21.16
C LEU A 38 1.94 -12.86 22.18
N TYR A 39 2.42 -12.42 23.36
CA TYR A 39 2.92 -13.31 24.40
C TYR A 39 1.82 -13.96 25.25
N ARG A 40 0.58 -13.50 25.16
CA ARG A 40 -0.57 -14.17 25.80
C ARG A 40 -0.88 -15.46 25.05
N SER A 41 -1.59 -16.40 25.69
CA SER A 41 -2.07 -17.62 25.04
C SER A 41 -3.02 -17.28 23.89
N GLY A 42 -2.97 -18.06 22.80
CA GLY A 42 -3.93 -17.93 21.70
C GLY A 42 -5.38 -18.17 22.15
N HIS A 43 -6.32 -17.49 21.55
CA HIS A 43 -7.74 -17.58 21.91
C HIS A 43 -8.42 -18.80 21.27
N GLN A 44 -8.09 -19.13 20.02
CA GLN A 44 -8.75 -20.19 19.25
C GLN A 44 -7.79 -21.19 18.61
N GLY A 45 -6.47 -20.98 18.71
CA GLY A 45 -5.48 -21.85 18.09
C GLY A 45 -4.07 -21.67 18.62
N ASN A 46 -3.14 -22.49 18.12
CA ASN A 46 -1.72 -22.39 18.45
C ASN A 46 -0.96 -21.43 17.53
N GLN A 47 -1.67 -20.74 16.63
CA GLN A 47 -1.06 -19.84 15.65
C GLN A 47 -1.61 -18.41 15.82
N LYS A 48 -0.73 -17.43 15.73
CA LYS A 48 -1.03 -16.00 15.79
C LYS A 48 -0.43 -15.30 14.59
N VAL A 49 -1.12 -14.30 14.12
CA VAL A 49 -0.65 -13.45 13.03
C VAL A 49 -0.66 -12.00 13.47
N ALA A 50 0.45 -11.30 13.32
CA ALA A 50 0.50 -9.86 13.52
C ALA A 50 0.86 -9.15 12.21
N ILE A 51 0.05 -8.20 11.82
CA ILE A 51 0.23 -7.38 10.63
C ILE A 51 0.54 -5.94 11.05
N ILE A 52 1.76 -5.51 10.76
CA ILE A 52 2.24 -4.16 11.02
C ILE A 52 2.12 -3.36 9.72
N HIS A 53 1.10 -2.50 9.64
CA HIS A 53 0.84 -1.66 8.47
C HIS A 53 1.78 -0.46 8.46
N GLU A 54 2.24 -0.06 7.27
CA GLU A 54 3.15 1.08 7.09
C GLU A 54 4.34 1.01 8.07
N ALA A 55 5.04 -0.12 8.09
CA ALA A 55 6.12 -0.39 9.05
C ALA A 55 7.25 0.65 8.99
N ASP A 56 7.40 1.36 7.89
CA ASP A 56 8.30 2.50 7.73
C ASP A 56 7.90 3.72 8.60
N ARG A 57 6.67 3.75 9.16
CA ARG A 57 6.20 4.77 10.10
C ARG A 57 6.56 4.47 11.56
N MET A 58 7.26 3.38 11.82
CA MET A 58 7.70 3.01 13.15
C MET A 58 8.84 3.93 13.62
N ARG A 59 8.66 4.57 14.79
CA ARG A 59 9.73 5.35 15.41
C ARG A 59 10.88 4.46 15.85
N LYS A 60 12.08 5.03 15.96
CA LYS A 60 13.29 4.32 16.34
C LYS A 60 13.14 3.57 17.68
N GLU A 61 12.48 4.19 18.64
CA GLU A 61 12.22 3.61 19.97
C GLU A 61 11.27 2.42 19.89
N ALA A 62 10.22 2.53 19.04
CA ALA A 62 9.26 1.47 18.77
C ALA A 62 9.94 0.28 18.06
N ALA A 63 10.75 0.57 17.06
CA ALA A 63 11.52 -0.43 16.33
C ALA A 63 12.51 -1.16 17.24
N ASN A 64 13.25 -0.44 18.07
CA ASN A 64 14.19 -1.05 19.04
C ASN A 64 13.46 -1.94 20.05
N ALA A 65 12.30 -1.52 20.55
CA ALA A 65 11.50 -2.36 21.43
C ALA A 65 11.04 -3.67 20.76
N PHE A 66 10.84 -3.63 19.42
CA PHE A 66 10.34 -4.76 18.65
C PHE A 66 11.43 -5.78 18.24
N LEU A 67 12.71 -5.40 18.31
CA LEU A 67 13.83 -6.24 17.84
C LEU A 67 13.85 -7.62 18.49
N LYS A 68 13.66 -7.71 19.82
CA LYS A 68 13.66 -9.01 20.53
C LYS A 68 12.56 -9.93 20.02
N THR A 69 11.37 -9.40 19.75
CA THR A 69 10.24 -10.19 19.22
C THR A 69 10.47 -10.63 17.78
N LEU A 70 11.24 -9.87 16.99
CA LEU A 70 11.65 -10.27 15.64
C LEU A 70 12.70 -11.38 15.67
N GLU A 71 13.61 -11.35 16.63
CA GLU A 71 14.66 -12.39 16.79
C GLU A 71 14.07 -13.69 17.34
N GLU A 72 13.21 -13.59 18.34
CA GLU A 72 12.62 -14.73 19.05
C GLU A 72 11.10 -14.52 19.19
N PRO A 73 10.34 -14.70 18.10
CA PRO A 73 8.88 -14.58 18.17
C PRO A 73 8.28 -15.69 19.03
N PRO A 74 7.16 -15.42 19.72
CA PRO A 74 6.43 -16.46 20.45
C PRO A 74 6.11 -17.65 19.55
N PRO A 75 6.07 -18.88 20.07
CA PRO A 75 5.76 -20.07 19.28
C PRO A 75 4.46 -19.89 18.48
N GLY A 76 4.47 -20.33 17.23
CA GLY A 76 3.30 -20.23 16.34
C GLY A 76 2.95 -18.80 15.89
N THR A 77 3.83 -17.81 16.09
CA THR A 77 3.57 -16.44 15.71
C THR A 77 4.19 -16.10 14.35
N PHE A 78 3.39 -15.52 13.46
CA PHE A 78 3.81 -14.98 12.17
C PHE A 78 3.72 -13.46 12.20
N LEU A 79 4.80 -12.78 11.81
CA LEU A 79 4.91 -11.32 11.80
C LEU A 79 5.04 -10.82 10.37
N PHE A 80 4.09 -9.99 9.92
CA PHE A 80 4.10 -9.36 8.60
C PHE A 80 4.28 -7.85 8.74
N LEU A 81 5.34 -7.32 8.17
CA LEU A 81 5.62 -5.89 8.11
C LEU A 81 5.32 -5.39 6.68
N LEU A 82 4.23 -4.66 6.53
CA LEU A 82 3.80 -4.13 5.24
C LEU A 82 4.36 -2.72 5.03
N THR A 83 4.95 -2.47 3.88
CA THR A 83 5.44 -1.15 3.49
C THR A 83 5.55 -1.01 1.97
N THR A 84 5.33 0.18 1.47
CA THR A 84 5.65 0.56 0.09
C THR A 84 7.06 1.14 -0.03
N ARG A 85 7.75 1.36 1.12
CA ARG A 85 9.08 1.98 1.20
C ARG A 85 10.06 1.12 2.00
N PRO A 86 10.48 -0.05 1.48
CA PRO A 86 11.28 -1.02 2.25
C PRO A 86 12.62 -0.46 2.74
N TYR A 87 13.21 0.47 2.00
CA TYR A 87 14.48 1.11 2.37
C TYR A 87 14.33 2.21 3.45
N SER A 88 13.11 2.65 3.75
CA SER A 88 12.82 3.55 4.88
C SER A 88 12.65 2.80 6.21
N ILE A 89 12.53 1.49 6.18
CA ILE A 89 12.56 0.66 7.39
C ILE A 89 13.99 0.66 7.96
N LEU A 90 14.08 0.78 9.29
CA LEU A 90 15.37 0.76 9.98
C LEU A 90 16.20 -0.49 9.61
N PRO A 91 17.50 -0.35 9.36
CA PRO A 91 18.38 -1.47 8.98
C PRO A 91 18.34 -2.63 9.98
N THR A 92 18.18 -2.32 11.27
CA THR A 92 18.07 -3.31 12.35
C THR A 92 16.83 -4.19 12.27
N ILE A 93 15.71 -3.66 11.81
CA ILE A 93 14.50 -4.43 11.50
C ILE A 93 14.70 -5.24 10.22
N ARG A 94 15.17 -4.56 9.16
CA ARG A 94 15.33 -5.16 7.84
C ARG A 94 16.30 -6.36 7.84
N SER A 95 17.35 -6.33 8.66
CA SER A 95 18.31 -7.44 8.78
C SER A 95 17.72 -8.70 9.42
N ARG A 96 16.54 -8.58 10.08
CA ARG A 96 15.84 -9.67 10.77
C ARG A 96 14.55 -10.10 10.11
N THR A 97 14.28 -9.59 8.91
CA THR A 97 13.07 -9.87 8.15
C THR A 97 13.41 -10.34 6.75
N LEU A 98 12.60 -11.25 6.23
CA LEU A 98 12.65 -11.63 4.83
C LEU A 98 11.86 -10.61 3.99
N LEU A 99 12.50 -9.98 3.01
CA LEU A 99 11.83 -9.09 2.09
C LEU A 99 11.15 -9.91 0.98
N VAL A 100 9.83 -9.86 0.96
CA VAL A 100 9.01 -10.41 -0.12
C VAL A 100 8.39 -9.24 -0.88
N ARG A 101 8.61 -9.16 -2.17
CA ARG A 101 7.89 -8.23 -3.05
C ARG A 101 6.58 -8.91 -3.45
N LEU A 102 5.48 -8.27 -3.14
CA LEU A 102 4.20 -8.62 -3.72
C LEU A 102 4.12 -7.82 -5.04
N GLU A 103 4.12 -8.53 -6.13
CA GLU A 103 3.70 -7.93 -7.40
C GLU A 103 2.21 -7.62 -7.22
N GLU A 104 1.81 -6.42 -7.62
CA GLU A 104 0.37 -6.20 -7.80
C GLU A 104 -0.10 -7.33 -8.71
N PRO A 105 -1.15 -8.08 -8.34
CA PRO A 105 -1.81 -8.88 -9.34
C PRO A 105 -2.03 -7.90 -10.48
N SER A 106 -1.41 -8.16 -11.62
CA SER A 106 -1.76 -7.42 -12.81
C SER A 106 -3.27 -7.53 -12.87
N SER A 107 -3.95 -6.52 -12.36
CA SER A 107 -5.36 -6.35 -12.59
C SER A 107 -5.41 -6.07 -14.09
N GLN A 108 -5.40 -7.18 -14.84
CA GLN A 108 -5.82 -7.24 -16.22
C GLN A 108 -7.34 -7.07 -16.31
N THR A 109 -7.89 -6.24 -15.48
CA THR A 109 -8.88 -5.31 -15.92
C THR A 109 -8.05 -4.15 -16.45
N GLU A 110 -7.38 -4.40 -17.58
CA GLU A 110 -6.91 -3.32 -18.44
C GLU A 110 -8.11 -2.41 -18.56
N ASN A 111 -8.11 -1.33 -17.79
CA ASN A 111 -9.13 -0.32 -17.96
C ASN A 111 -8.84 0.28 -19.33
N LEU A 112 -9.49 -0.29 -20.34
CA LEU A 112 -9.31 0.05 -21.75
C LEU A 112 -9.44 1.56 -21.93
N GLU A 113 -10.27 2.20 -21.12
CA GLU A 113 -10.46 3.64 -21.11
C GLU A 113 -9.22 4.37 -20.61
N MET A 114 -8.54 3.86 -19.56
CA MET A 114 -7.29 4.43 -19.07
C MET A 114 -6.14 4.23 -20.06
N GLN A 115 -6.09 3.08 -20.75
CA GLN A 115 -5.08 2.85 -21.78
C GLN A 115 -5.27 3.80 -22.96
N ASN A 116 -6.51 3.94 -23.45
CA ASN A 116 -6.84 4.90 -24.51
C ASN A 116 -6.51 6.34 -24.09
N TRP A 117 -6.73 6.68 -22.81
CA TRP A 117 -6.35 7.99 -22.29
C TRP A 117 -4.84 8.20 -22.32
N LEU A 118 -4.05 7.20 -21.91
CA LEU A 118 -2.58 7.25 -21.90
C LEU A 118 -2.02 7.36 -23.33
N GLU A 119 -2.60 6.66 -24.30
CA GLU A 119 -2.22 6.77 -25.71
C GLU A 119 -2.46 8.21 -26.22
N ASN A 120 -3.66 8.75 -26.02
CA ASN A 120 -3.98 10.12 -26.41
C ASN A 120 -3.09 11.16 -25.70
N TYR A 121 -2.72 10.93 -24.44
CA TYR A 121 -1.79 11.78 -23.71
C TYR A 121 -0.38 11.72 -24.32
N THR A 122 0.07 10.52 -24.70
CA THR A 122 1.38 10.35 -25.33
C THR A 122 1.42 11.07 -26.69
N ASP A 123 0.40 10.91 -27.50
CA ASP A 123 0.27 11.60 -28.79
C ASP A 123 0.30 13.13 -28.64
N TRP A 124 -0.38 13.65 -27.62
CA TRP A 124 -0.36 15.07 -27.29
C TRP A 124 1.03 15.56 -26.89
N ILE A 125 1.75 14.81 -26.06
CA ILE A 125 3.13 15.14 -25.67
C ILE A 125 4.06 15.11 -26.90
N GLU A 126 3.93 14.10 -27.77
CA GLU A 126 4.74 14.01 -28.99
C GLU A 126 4.48 15.20 -29.94
N LEU A 127 3.23 15.63 -30.04
CA LEU A 127 2.86 16.82 -30.83
C LEU A 127 3.51 18.09 -30.25
N LEU A 128 3.52 18.27 -28.92
CA LEU A 128 4.14 19.40 -28.24
C LEU A 128 5.67 19.40 -28.41
N LEU A 129 6.31 18.25 -28.43
CA LEU A 129 7.75 18.13 -28.63
C LEU A 129 8.17 18.36 -30.09
N ASN A 130 7.24 18.19 -31.04
CA ASN A 130 7.52 18.40 -32.45
C ASN A 130 7.32 19.87 -32.87
N ARG A 131 8.42 20.64 -32.82
CA ARG A 131 8.39 22.07 -33.16
C ARG A 131 7.85 22.39 -34.55
N GLU A 132 8.07 21.55 -35.55
CA GLU A 132 7.59 21.81 -36.92
C GLU A 132 6.08 21.63 -37.04
N LYS A 133 5.54 20.56 -36.44
CA LYS A 133 4.09 20.35 -36.37
C LYS A 133 3.39 21.48 -35.59
N LEU A 134 4.01 21.89 -34.47
CA LEU A 134 3.45 22.96 -33.61
C LEU A 134 3.45 24.33 -34.29
N LYS A 135 4.37 24.60 -35.22
CA LYS A 135 4.34 25.85 -36.03
C LYS A 135 3.18 25.83 -37.04
N GLN A 136 2.88 24.67 -37.60
CA GLN A 136 1.83 24.51 -38.60
C GLN A 136 0.42 24.53 -37.99
N ASP A 137 0.28 23.92 -36.81
CA ASP A 137 -0.98 23.84 -36.08
C ASP A 137 -0.79 24.16 -34.60
N ARG A 138 -1.22 25.35 -34.19
CA ARG A 138 -1.17 25.82 -32.81
C ARG A 138 -2.49 25.60 -32.04
N VAL A 139 -3.52 25.16 -32.74
CA VAL A 139 -4.87 25.09 -32.19
C VAL A 139 -5.19 23.70 -31.70
N SER A 140 -4.88 22.67 -32.51
CA SER A 140 -5.15 21.27 -32.15
C SER A 140 -4.56 20.86 -30.79
N PRO A 141 -3.31 21.23 -30.41
CA PRO A 141 -2.79 20.86 -29.08
C PRO A 141 -3.64 21.37 -27.92
N VAL A 142 -4.28 22.54 -28.08
CA VAL A 142 -5.15 23.12 -27.05
C VAL A 142 -6.44 22.31 -26.92
N PHE A 143 -7.08 21.96 -28.04
CA PHE A 143 -8.29 21.12 -28.05
C PHE A 143 -8.00 19.71 -27.52
N MET A 144 -6.86 19.11 -27.86
CA MET A 144 -6.45 17.82 -27.33
C MET A 144 -6.28 17.90 -25.80
N ALA A 145 -5.68 18.95 -25.27
CA ALA A 145 -5.55 19.16 -23.83
C ALA A 145 -6.92 19.21 -23.13
N TYR A 146 -7.88 19.94 -23.69
CA TYR A 146 -9.25 19.99 -23.16
C TYR A 146 -9.93 18.61 -23.17
N GLY A 147 -9.82 17.86 -24.27
CA GLY A 147 -10.35 16.51 -24.36
C GLY A 147 -9.73 15.55 -23.37
N LEU A 148 -8.41 15.65 -23.12
CA LEU A 148 -7.69 14.87 -22.12
C LEU A 148 -8.17 15.17 -20.70
N VAL A 149 -8.39 16.43 -20.36
CA VAL A 149 -8.89 16.83 -19.03
C VAL A 149 -10.33 16.34 -18.83
N GLU A 150 -11.18 16.47 -19.83
CA GLU A 150 -12.58 16.04 -19.74
C GLU A 150 -12.68 14.51 -19.59
N SER A 151 -11.95 13.76 -20.40
CA SER A 151 -11.93 12.29 -20.34
C SER A 151 -11.33 11.79 -19.02
N LEU A 152 -10.26 12.40 -18.50
CA LEU A 152 -9.71 12.05 -17.20
C LEU A 152 -10.71 12.34 -16.06
N THR A 153 -11.42 13.46 -16.14
CA THR A 153 -12.45 13.81 -15.14
C THR A 153 -13.57 12.78 -15.12
N THR A 154 -13.97 12.28 -16.29
CA THR A 154 -14.99 11.23 -16.43
C THR A 154 -14.50 9.90 -15.86
N LEU A 155 -13.25 9.50 -16.15
CA LEU A 155 -12.62 8.31 -15.61
C LEU A 155 -12.54 8.34 -14.08
N ILE A 156 -12.15 9.46 -13.50
CA ILE A 156 -12.08 9.61 -12.04
C ILE A 156 -13.46 9.48 -11.41
N LYS A 157 -14.50 10.06 -12.03
CA LYS A 157 -15.87 9.96 -11.50
C LYS A 157 -16.40 8.54 -11.59
N SER A 158 -16.21 7.84 -12.70
CA SER A 158 -16.66 6.45 -12.87
C SER A 158 -16.00 5.53 -11.84
N THR A 159 -14.68 5.67 -11.63
CA THR A 159 -13.94 4.89 -10.63
C THR A 159 -14.37 5.22 -9.18
N ALA A 160 -14.64 6.50 -8.89
CA ALA A 160 -15.13 6.90 -7.57
C ALA A 160 -16.54 6.35 -7.28
N ASP A 161 -17.41 6.32 -8.28
CA ASP A 161 -18.77 5.78 -8.16
C ASP A 161 -18.75 4.24 -7.98
N GLU A 162 -17.80 3.54 -8.57
CA GLU A 162 -17.59 2.11 -8.36
C GLU A 162 -17.16 1.79 -6.93
N ILE A 163 -16.16 2.52 -6.40
CA ILE A 163 -15.66 2.35 -5.02
C ILE A 163 -16.76 2.66 -3.96
N THR A 164 -17.71 3.54 -4.29
CA THR A 164 -18.76 3.95 -3.34
C THR A 164 -19.91 2.95 -3.29
N LYS A 165 -20.01 2.04 -4.25
CA LYS A 165 -21.06 1.02 -4.37
C LYS A 165 -20.69 -0.33 -3.72
N GLU A 166 -19.40 -0.53 -3.37
CA GLU A 166 -18.91 -1.65 -2.55
C GLU A 166 -18.94 -1.29 -1.05
#